data_dccee5b16bca36cc10aba907b8cd5bcc
#
_entry.id   dccee5b16bca36cc10aba907b8cd5bcc
#
_cell.length_a   1.000
_cell.length_b   1.000
_cell.length_c   1.000
_cell.angle_alpha   90.00
_cell.angle_beta   90.00
_cell.angle_gamma   90.00
#
_symmetry.space_group_name_H-M   'P 1'
#
loop_
_entity.id
_entity.type
_entity.pdbx_description
1 polymer ?
#
loop_
_entity_poly.entity_id
_entity_poly.type
_entity_poly.pdbx_seq_one_letter_code
_entity_poly.pdbx_strand_id
1 'polypeptide(L)'
;MDTNLLNNYVLKAIDAYPYELEETVENLNYALSYQSNNAYALYLMARLQAEQLGDYDKAKQYYAEALANKIDFQKVYPRYIQVLLDNEDLEEAQKLIDFALTIKGVDKGCIWEKQGRLFEIKQENKKAIKALKTAKQFGFNNDFIIYIDLEISRNKSKIKPKKKPSKSKAKKKKCKKKKNK
;
A
#
# COMPACT_ATOMS: atom_id res chain seq x y z
N MET A 1 -27.38 17.18 4.58
CA MET A 1 -28.01 16.58 3.41
C MET A 1 -26.98 15.67 2.79
N ASP A 2 -27.17 14.37 2.87
CA ASP A 2 -26.31 13.42 2.18
C ASP A 2 -26.53 13.62 0.67
N THR A 3 -25.68 14.45 0.07
CA THR A 3 -25.63 14.55 -1.38
C THR A 3 -25.30 13.16 -1.91
N ASN A 4 -26.15 12.66 -2.80
CA ASN A 4 -25.99 11.33 -3.39
C ASN A 4 -24.65 11.26 -4.13
N LEU A 5 -23.58 10.85 -3.42
CA LEU A 5 -22.23 10.75 -3.97
C LEU A 5 -22.15 9.78 -5.15
N LEU A 6 -23.08 8.83 -5.23
CA LEU A 6 -23.26 7.91 -6.36
C LEU A 6 -24.37 8.46 -7.30
N ASN A 7 -24.12 9.60 -7.91
CA ASN A 7 -24.99 10.11 -8.96
C ASN A 7 -24.90 9.24 -10.23
N ASN A 8 -25.83 9.43 -11.16
CA ASN A 8 -25.90 8.61 -12.37
C ASN A 8 -24.61 8.64 -13.23
N TYR A 9 -23.90 9.76 -13.27
CA TYR A 9 -22.65 9.87 -14.00
C TYR A 9 -21.52 9.09 -13.32
N VAL A 10 -21.43 9.12 -11.99
CA VAL A 10 -20.47 8.30 -11.25
C VAL A 10 -20.72 6.82 -11.49
N LEU A 11 -21.99 6.37 -11.50
CA LEU A 11 -22.32 4.97 -11.77
C LEU A 11 -21.90 4.56 -13.19
N LYS A 12 -22.22 5.37 -14.20
CA LYS A 12 -21.79 5.13 -15.59
C LYS A 12 -20.26 5.07 -15.70
N ALA A 13 -19.55 5.97 -15.02
CA ALA A 13 -18.09 5.93 -15.00
C ALA A 13 -17.53 4.65 -14.34
N ILE A 14 -18.18 4.14 -13.30
CA ILE A 14 -17.80 2.86 -12.66
C ILE A 14 -17.99 1.70 -13.63
N ASP A 15 -19.11 1.68 -14.35
CA ASP A 15 -19.44 0.61 -15.28
C ASP A 15 -18.50 0.61 -16.51
N ALA A 16 -18.14 1.80 -17.00
CA ALA A 16 -17.22 1.97 -18.13
C ALA A 16 -15.75 1.64 -17.77
N TYR A 17 -15.35 1.92 -16.53
CA TYR A 17 -13.97 1.71 -16.08
C TYR A 17 -13.67 0.22 -15.84
N PRO A 18 -12.51 -0.32 -16.26
CA PRO A 18 -11.35 0.35 -16.91
C PRO A 18 -11.31 0.24 -18.43
N TYR A 19 -12.36 -0.24 -19.09
CA TYR A 19 -12.32 -0.65 -20.49
C TYR A 19 -12.67 0.48 -21.46
N GLU A 20 -13.63 1.33 -21.11
CA GLU A 20 -14.14 2.45 -21.92
C GLU A 20 -13.65 3.77 -21.31
N LEU A 21 -12.34 4.08 -21.54
CA LEU A 21 -11.69 5.20 -20.83
C LEU A 21 -12.25 6.57 -21.24
N GLU A 22 -12.60 6.77 -22.52
CA GLU A 22 -13.19 8.02 -22.99
C GLU A 22 -14.53 8.27 -22.30
N GLU A 23 -15.42 7.27 -22.29
CA GLU A 23 -16.70 7.34 -21.59
C GLU A 23 -16.52 7.54 -20.09
N THR A 24 -15.53 6.88 -19.49
CA THR A 24 -15.19 7.06 -18.07
C THR A 24 -14.85 8.52 -17.78
N VAL A 25 -13.93 9.13 -18.57
CA VAL A 25 -13.49 10.51 -18.39
C VAL A 25 -14.65 11.49 -18.59
N GLU A 26 -15.44 11.29 -19.62
CA GLU A 26 -16.59 12.15 -19.92
C GLU A 26 -17.58 12.16 -18.75
N ASN A 27 -17.98 10.96 -18.27
CA ASN A 27 -18.92 10.84 -17.16
C ASN A 27 -18.34 11.41 -15.85
N LEU A 28 -17.04 11.24 -15.59
CA LEU A 28 -16.40 11.84 -14.40
C LEU A 28 -16.36 13.36 -14.48
N ASN A 29 -16.10 13.93 -15.66
CA ASN A 29 -16.14 15.37 -15.87
C ASN A 29 -17.56 15.94 -15.66
N TYR A 30 -18.59 15.25 -16.15
CA TYR A 30 -19.98 15.62 -15.86
C TYR A 30 -20.27 15.54 -14.35
N ALA A 31 -19.88 14.45 -13.68
CA ALA A 31 -20.09 14.31 -12.24
C ALA A 31 -19.45 15.45 -11.45
N LEU A 32 -18.20 15.80 -11.79
CA LEU A 32 -17.45 16.88 -11.10
C LEU A 32 -17.94 18.28 -11.46
N SER A 33 -18.50 18.48 -12.66
CA SER A 33 -19.12 19.77 -13.03
C SER A 33 -20.38 20.07 -12.20
N TYR A 34 -21.17 19.04 -11.85
CA TYR A 34 -22.32 19.17 -10.96
C TYR A 34 -21.93 19.26 -9.49
N GLN A 35 -20.91 18.49 -9.10
CA GLN A 35 -20.48 18.38 -7.70
C GLN A 35 -18.96 18.20 -7.66
N SER A 36 -18.23 19.32 -7.65
CA SER A 36 -16.76 19.35 -7.70
C SER A 36 -16.10 18.61 -6.53
N ASN A 37 -16.79 18.49 -5.39
CA ASN A 37 -16.34 17.81 -4.20
C ASN A 37 -16.85 16.35 -4.09
N ASN A 38 -17.31 15.75 -5.18
CA ASN A 38 -17.78 14.36 -5.16
C ASN A 38 -16.61 13.39 -4.93
N ALA A 39 -16.51 12.86 -3.72
CA ALA A 39 -15.39 12.00 -3.31
C ALA A 39 -15.26 10.71 -4.16
N TYR A 40 -16.36 10.15 -4.68
CA TYR A 40 -16.30 8.98 -5.56
C TYR A 40 -15.78 9.33 -6.95
N ALA A 41 -16.22 10.46 -7.51
CA ALA A 41 -15.71 10.93 -8.81
C ALA A 41 -14.21 11.24 -8.71
N LEU A 42 -13.80 11.96 -7.67
CA LEU A 42 -12.38 12.26 -7.38
C LEU A 42 -11.55 10.97 -7.21
N TYR A 43 -12.07 9.99 -6.48
CA TYR A 43 -11.42 8.69 -6.31
C TYR A 43 -11.22 7.95 -7.64
N LEU A 44 -12.23 7.94 -8.52
CA LEU A 44 -12.11 7.30 -9.83
C LEU A 44 -11.16 8.06 -10.76
N MET A 45 -11.18 9.41 -10.73
CA MET A 45 -10.18 10.22 -11.43
C MET A 45 -8.76 9.90 -10.97
N ALA A 46 -8.54 9.80 -9.67
CA ALA A 46 -7.26 9.41 -9.12
C ALA A 46 -6.80 8.03 -9.62
N ARG A 47 -7.72 7.05 -9.65
CA ARG A 47 -7.43 5.72 -10.19
C ARG A 47 -7.07 5.76 -11.67
N LEU A 48 -7.82 6.50 -12.46
CA LEU A 48 -7.57 6.65 -13.89
C LEU A 48 -6.18 7.24 -14.12
N GLN A 49 -5.82 8.31 -13.40
CA GLN A 49 -4.50 8.93 -13.51
C GLN A 49 -3.38 7.95 -13.14
N ALA A 50 -3.54 7.20 -12.05
CA ALA A 50 -2.52 6.26 -11.58
C ALA A 50 -2.43 4.99 -12.42
N GLU A 51 -3.59 4.35 -12.69
CA GLU A 51 -3.65 2.98 -13.22
C GLU A 51 -3.58 2.95 -14.77
N GLN A 52 -4.04 4.00 -15.44
CA GLN A 52 -4.13 4.06 -16.90
C GLN A 52 -3.12 5.03 -17.52
N LEU A 53 -2.89 6.18 -16.89
CA LEU A 53 -2.04 7.24 -17.43
C LEU A 53 -0.65 7.29 -16.78
N GLY A 54 -0.45 6.65 -15.66
CA GLY A 54 0.82 6.70 -14.92
C GLY A 54 1.18 8.08 -14.33
N ASP A 55 0.20 9.00 -14.28
CA ASP A 55 0.38 10.34 -13.75
C ASP A 55 0.15 10.33 -12.23
N TYR A 56 1.19 9.91 -11.49
CA TYR A 56 1.11 9.78 -10.03
C TYR A 56 0.92 11.12 -9.32
N ASP A 57 1.42 12.23 -9.88
CA ASP A 57 1.28 13.54 -9.25
C ASP A 57 -0.17 14.02 -9.29
N LYS A 58 -0.85 13.88 -10.42
CA LYS A 58 -2.29 14.16 -10.49
C LYS A 58 -3.11 13.17 -9.67
N ALA A 59 -2.75 11.90 -9.67
CA ALA A 59 -3.42 10.89 -8.86
C ALA A 59 -3.38 11.26 -7.37
N LYS A 60 -2.23 11.70 -6.86
CA LYS A 60 -2.07 12.17 -5.46
C LYS A 60 -3.00 13.34 -5.15
N GLN A 61 -3.10 14.33 -6.05
CA GLN A 61 -3.98 15.47 -5.89
C GLN A 61 -5.44 15.03 -5.75
N TYR A 62 -5.94 14.23 -6.67
CA TYR A 62 -7.32 13.74 -6.63
C TYR A 62 -7.60 12.85 -5.41
N TYR A 63 -6.66 12.00 -4.98
CA TYR A 63 -6.83 11.22 -3.74
C TYR A 63 -6.87 12.11 -2.51
N ALA A 64 -6.02 13.12 -2.43
CA ALA A 64 -6.02 14.08 -1.32
C ALA A 64 -7.34 14.86 -1.25
N GLU A 65 -7.84 15.33 -2.40
CA GLU A 65 -9.14 15.99 -2.50
C GLU A 65 -10.30 15.05 -2.10
N ALA A 66 -10.26 13.78 -2.53
CA ALA A 66 -11.27 12.80 -2.13
C ALA A 66 -11.32 12.61 -0.61
N LEU A 67 -10.17 12.52 0.06
CA LEU A 67 -10.08 12.39 1.51
C LEU A 67 -10.42 13.69 2.24
N ALA A 68 -10.12 14.85 1.67
CA ALA A 68 -10.52 16.14 2.24
C ALA A 68 -12.05 16.28 2.29
N ASN A 69 -12.75 15.73 1.30
CA ASN A 69 -14.20 15.75 1.23
C ASN A 69 -14.87 14.59 2.01
N LYS A 70 -14.20 13.45 2.13
CA LYS A 70 -14.71 12.27 2.82
C LYS A 70 -13.58 11.48 3.47
N ILE A 71 -13.22 11.86 4.69
CA ILE A 71 -12.09 11.27 5.42
C ILE A 71 -12.31 9.79 5.80
N ASP A 72 -13.55 9.37 5.95
CA ASP A 72 -13.94 7.99 6.25
C ASP A 72 -14.11 7.10 5.00
N PHE A 73 -13.62 7.56 3.84
CA PHE A 73 -13.68 6.80 2.60
C PHE A 73 -12.58 5.72 2.56
N GLN A 74 -12.85 4.59 3.20
CA GLN A 74 -11.86 3.52 3.43
C GLN A 74 -11.18 3.01 2.17
N LYS A 75 -11.88 2.97 1.02
CA LYS A 75 -11.36 2.47 -0.26
C LYS A 75 -10.21 3.31 -0.83
N VAL A 76 -10.11 4.58 -0.45
CA VAL A 76 -9.06 5.49 -0.92
C VAL A 76 -7.70 5.11 -0.35
N TYR A 77 -7.61 4.79 0.94
CA TYR A 77 -6.35 4.60 1.64
C TYR A 77 -5.39 3.59 1.02
N PRO A 78 -5.80 2.33 0.74
CA PRO A 78 -4.88 1.35 0.17
C PRO A 78 -4.33 1.76 -1.20
N ARG A 79 -5.15 2.43 -2.01
CA ARG A 79 -4.77 2.87 -3.35
C ARG A 79 -3.90 4.11 -3.33
N TYR A 80 -4.22 5.08 -2.50
CA TYR A 80 -3.38 6.27 -2.33
C TYR A 80 -2.00 5.91 -1.78
N ILE A 81 -1.94 5.05 -0.75
CA ILE A 81 -0.67 4.54 -0.24
C ILE A 81 0.11 3.83 -1.34
N GLN A 82 -0.56 3.04 -2.20
CA GLN A 82 0.09 2.36 -3.32
C GLN A 82 0.74 3.37 -4.27
N VAL A 83 0.03 4.44 -4.64
CA VAL A 83 0.56 5.51 -5.52
C VAL A 83 1.78 6.19 -4.89
N LEU A 84 1.73 6.48 -3.59
CA LEU A 84 2.87 7.06 -2.87
C LEU A 84 4.08 6.13 -2.87
N LEU A 85 3.86 4.81 -2.72
CA LEU A 85 4.95 3.83 -2.79
C LEU A 85 5.53 3.69 -4.19
N ASP A 86 4.70 3.74 -5.23
CA ASP A 86 5.12 3.62 -6.62
C ASP A 86 5.85 4.89 -7.11
N ASN A 87 5.50 6.06 -6.53
CA ASN A 87 6.19 7.34 -6.75
C ASN A 87 7.39 7.56 -5.80
N GLU A 88 7.72 6.58 -4.96
CA GLU A 88 8.81 6.66 -3.96
C GLU A 88 8.65 7.77 -2.89
N ASP A 89 7.43 8.27 -2.69
CA ASP A 89 7.08 9.25 -1.63
C ASP A 89 6.96 8.55 -0.26
N LEU A 90 8.06 7.93 0.19
CA LEU A 90 8.05 6.98 1.31
C LEU A 90 7.72 7.59 2.66
N GLU A 91 7.98 8.88 2.86
CA GLU A 91 7.66 9.58 4.11
C GLU A 91 6.16 9.88 4.20
N GLU A 92 5.57 10.33 3.09
CA GLU A 92 4.12 10.53 3.00
C GLU A 92 3.36 9.21 3.13
N ALA A 93 3.85 8.16 2.45
CA ALA A 93 3.28 6.82 2.55
C ALA A 93 3.25 6.34 4.02
N GLN A 94 4.33 6.55 4.80
CA GLN A 94 4.35 6.17 6.21
C GLN A 94 3.30 6.95 7.02
N LYS A 95 3.22 8.27 6.85
CA LYS A 95 2.23 9.10 7.55
C LYS A 95 0.80 8.65 7.22
N LEU A 96 0.53 8.39 5.95
CA LEU A 96 -0.80 7.95 5.51
C LEU A 96 -1.14 6.54 6.02
N ILE A 97 -0.18 5.62 6.08
CA ILE A 97 -0.34 4.29 6.68
C ILE A 97 -0.72 4.41 8.15
N ASP A 98 0.04 5.20 8.92
CA ASP A 98 -0.19 5.38 10.36
C ASP A 98 -1.58 5.96 10.61
N PHE A 99 -1.98 6.94 9.81
CA PHE A 99 -3.32 7.53 9.88
C PHE A 99 -4.42 6.54 9.47
N ALA A 100 -4.25 5.82 8.36
CA ALA A 100 -5.23 4.86 7.85
C ALA A 100 -5.56 3.76 8.87
N LEU A 101 -4.57 3.32 9.66
CA LEU A 101 -4.77 2.32 10.71
C LEU A 101 -5.68 2.80 11.86
N THR A 102 -5.89 4.12 12.00
CA THR A 102 -6.82 4.71 12.97
C THR A 102 -8.25 4.77 12.46
N ILE A 103 -8.44 4.71 11.13
CA ILE A 103 -9.76 4.84 10.51
C ILE A 103 -10.59 3.57 10.74
N LYS A 104 -11.80 3.74 11.24
CA LYS A 104 -12.76 2.65 11.46
C LYS A 104 -13.21 2.05 10.13
N GLY A 105 -13.18 0.72 10.02
CA GLY A 105 -13.67 0.00 8.85
C GLY A 105 -12.65 -0.11 7.70
N VAL A 106 -11.44 0.46 7.82
CA VAL A 106 -10.38 0.23 6.84
C VAL A 106 -9.94 -1.24 6.87
N ASP A 107 -9.58 -1.77 5.72
CA ASP A 107 -8.96 -3.10 5.62
C ASP A 107 -7.52 -3.05 6.18
N LYS A 108 -7.40 -3.41 7.47
CA LYS A 108 -6.10 -3.43 8.15
C LYS A 108 -5.13 -4.41 7.52
N GLY A 109 -5.61 -5.51 6.93
CA GLY A 109 -4.77 -6.47 6.23
C GLY A 109 -4.05 -5.82 5.05
N CYS A 110 -4.80 -5.13 4.19
CA CYS A 110 -4.24 -4.36 3.08
C CYS A 110 -3.29 -3.26 3.54
N ILE A 111 -3.62 -2.52 4.61
CA ILE A 111 -2.73 -1.44 5.08
C ILE A 111 -1.41 -2.01 5.63
N TRP A 112 -1.45 -3.10 6.41
CA TRP A 112 -0.23 -3.76 6.89
C TRP A 112 0.60 -4.40 5.76
N GLU A 113 -0.04 -4.84 4.69
CA GLU A 113 0.66 -5.27 3.47
C GLU A 113 1.44 -4.11 2.86
N LYS A 114 0.82 -2.92 2.70
CA LYS A 114 1.50 -1.72 2.21
C LYS A 114 2.66 -1.30 3.13
N GLN A 115 2.49 -1.41 4.45
CA GLN A 115 3.58 -1.20 5.40
C GLN A 115 4.75 -2.18 5.17
N GLY A 116 4.45 -3.43 4.86
CA GLY A 116 5.44 -4.43 4.48
C GLY A 116 6.20 -4.04 3.23
N ARG A 117 5.50 -3.60 2.19
CA ARG A 117 6.08 -3.12 0.92
C ARG A 117 6.96 -1.89 1.12
N LEU A 118 6.51 -0.91 1.95
CA LEU A 118 7.31 0.26 2.30
C LEU A 118 8.65 -0.14 2.93
N PHE A 119 8.65 -1.05 3.90
CA PHE A 119 9.88 -1.54 4.51
C PHE A 119 10.75 -2.32 3.53
N GLU A 120 10.16 -3.03 2.57
CA GLU A 120 10.90 -3.73 1.53
C GLU A 120 11.62 -2.74 0.61
N ILE A 121 10.96 -1.67 0.15
CA ILE A 121 11.56 -0.60 -0.65
C ILE A 121 12.73 0.03 0.12
N LYS A 122 12.57 0.27 1.42
CA LYS A 122 13.65 0.75 2.32
C LYS A 122 14.73 -0.30 2.60
N GLN A 123 14.66 -1.49 2.00
CA GLN A 123 15.57 -2.64 2.22
C GLN A 123 15.59 -3.14 3.68
N GLU A 124 14.59 -2.81 4.47
CA GLU A 124 14.42 -3.24 5.86
C GLU A 124 13.66 -4.58 5.95
N ASN A 125 14.14 -5.61 5.23
CA ASN A 125 13.43 -6.88 5.02
C ASN A 125 12.94 -7.56 6.31
N LYS A 126 13.61 -7.37 7.45
CA LYS A 126 13.15 -7.92 8.73
C LYS A 126 11.90 -7.22 9.24
N LYS A 127 11.80 -5.90 9.07
CA LYS A 127 10.62 -5.12 9.42
C LYS A 127 9.48 -5.44 8.44
N ALA A 128 9.80 -5.58 7.15
CA ALA A 128 8.85 -6.01 6.13
C ALA A 128 8.18 -7.34 6.52
N ILE A 129 8.97 -8.36 6.86
CA ILE A 129 8.44 -9.67 7.31
C ILE A 129 7.54 -9.53 8.54
N LYS A 130 7.89 -8.65 9.49
CA LYS A 130 7.07 -8.43 10.69
C LYS A 130 5.73 -7.81 10.32
N ALA A 131 5.72 -6.77 9.49
CA ALA A 131 4.50 -6.12 9.02
C ALA A 131 3.61 -7.09 8.21
N LEU A 132 4.19 -7.87 7.30
CA LEU A 132 3.48 -8.89 6.52
C LEU A 132 2.86 -10.00 7.40
N LYS A 133 3.54 -10.41 8.47
CA LYS A 133 2.95 -11.34 9.43
C LYS A 133 1.75 -10.73 10.16
N THR A 134 1.79 -9.44 10.45
CA THR A 134 0.65 -8.72 11.01
C THR A 134 -0.49 -8.64 9.99
N ALA A 135 -0.18 -8.33 8.71
CA ALA A 135 -1.17 -8.34 7.63
C ALA A 135 -1.92 -9.68 7.55
N LYS A 136 -1.18 -10.80 7.66
CA LYS A 136 -1.75 -12.15 7.62
C LYS A 136 -2.79 -12.41 8.72
N GLN A 137 -2.63 -11.79 9.91
CA GLN A 137 -3.58 -11.94 11.02
C GLN A 137 -4.94 -11.30 10.73
N PHE A 138 -4.99 -10.34 9.80
CA PHE A 138 -6.21 -9.68 9.34
C PHE A 138 -6.77 -10.25 8.03
N GLY A 139 -6.12 -11.27 7.46
CA GLY A 139 -6.57 -11.90 6.22
C GLY A 139 -7.80 -12.77 6.43
N PHE A 140 -8.86 -12.52 5.63
CA PHE A 140 -10.11 -13.28 5.70
C PHE A 140 -10.26 -14.30 4.58
N ASN A 141 -9.46 -14.22 3.51
CA ASN A 141 -9.51 -15.17 2.41
C ASN A 141 -8.16 -15.85 2.17
N ASN A 142 -8.21 -17.06 1.62
CA ASN A 142 -7.03 -17.88 1.37
C ASN A 142 -6.08 -17.25 0.35
N ASP A 143 -6.61 -16.58 -0.68
CA ASP A 143 -5.77 -15.99 -1.74
C ASP A 143 -4.89 -14.87 -1.18
N PHE A 144 -5.44 -14.02 -0.32
CA PHE A 144 -4.67 -13.00 0.38
C PHE A 144 -3.60 -13.62 1.29
N ILE A 145 -3.94 -14.69 2.02
CA ILE A 145 -3.00 -15.38 2.90
C ILE A 145 -1.84 -16.00 2.11
N ILE A 146 -2.14 -16.65 0.98
CA ILE A 146 -1.13 -17.23 0.08
C ILE A 146 -0.23 -16.13 -0.49
N TYR A 147 -0.82 -15.03 -0.96
CA TYR A 147 -0.07 -13.87 -1.45
C TYR A 147 0.90 -13.33 -0.38
N ILE A 148 0.43 -13.14 0.85
CA ILE A 148 1.28 -12.65 1.95
C ILE A 148 2.41 -13.65 2.29
N ASP A 149 2.16 -14.96 2.23
CA ASP A 149 3.20 -15.97 2.45
C ASP A 149 4.29 -15.94 1.35
N LEU A 150 3.93 -15.68 0.11
CA LEU A 150 4.87 -15.45 -0.98
C LEU A 150 5.73 -14.20 -0.73
N GLU A 151 5.12 -13.10 -0.32
CA GLU A 151 5.81 -11.86 0.01
C GLU A 151 6.79 -12.05 1.18
N ILE A 152 6.38 -12.77 2.22
CA ILE A 152 7.26 -13.13 3.34
C ILE A 152 8.44 -13.98 2.86
N SER A 153 8.21 -14.94 1.98
CA SER A 153 9.24 -15.82 1.43
C SER A 153 10.23 -15.03 0.57
N ARG A 154 9.73 -14.10 -0.25
CA ARG A 154 10.56 -13.18 -1.05
C ARG A 154 11.46 -12.34 -0.16
N ASN A 155 10.90 -11.72 0.89
CA ASN A 155 11.68 -10.90 1.82
C ASN A 155 12.70 -11.72 2.62
N LYS A 156 12.40 -12.98 2.99
CA LYS A 156 13.36 -13.88 3.63
C LYS A 156 14.56 -14.19 2.73
N SER A 157 14.35 -14.41 1.44
CA SER A 157 15.43 -14.69 0.48
C SER A 157 16.40 -13.51 0.31
N LYS A 158 15.93 -12.28 0.51
CA LYS A 158 16.76 -11.06 0.47
C LYS A 158 17.66 -10.88 1.71
N ILE A 159 17.38 -11.57 2.81
CA ILE A 159 18.19 -11.49 4.02
C ILE A 159 19.41 -12.41 3.85
N LYS A 160 20.62 -11.81 3.73
CA LYS A 160 21.87 -12.57 3.67
C LYS A 160 22.02 -13.45 4.92
N PRO A 161 22.32 -14.75 4.77
CA PRO A 161 22.55 -15.62 5.94
C PRO A 161 23.74 -15.08 6.74
N LYS A 162 23.58 -14.99 8.07
CA LYS A 162 24.70 -14.66 8.95
C LYS A 162 25.77 -15.71 8.70
N LYS A 163 26.98 -15.32 8.23
CA LYS A 163 28.13 -16.22 8.13
C LYS A 163 28.33 -16.84 9.53
N LYS A 164 28.11 -18.15 9.66
CA LYS A 164 28.46 -18.87 10.89
C LYS A 164 29.97 -18.64 11.10
N PRO A 165 30.42 -18.24 12.31
CA PRO A 165 31.84 -18.09 12.58
C PRO A 165 32.51 -19.44 12.26
N SER A 166 33.54 -19.42 11.38
CA SER A 166 34.23 -20.63 10.99
C SER A 166 34.82 -21.28 12.24
N LYS A 167 34.56 -22.59 12.42
CA LYS A 167 35.03 -23.39 13.57
C LYS A 167 36.56 -23.35 13.79
N SER A 168 37.33 -22.81 12.81
CA SER A 168 38.78 -22.64 12.87
C SER A 168 39.27 -21.63 13.92
N LYS A 169 38.47 -20.60 14.28
CA LYS A 169 38.88 -19.63 15.31
C LYS A 169 38.68 -20.12 16.75
N ALA A 170 37.79 -21.11 16.95
CA ALA A 170 37.54 -21.67 18.29
C ALA A 170 38.65 -22.64 18.77
N LYS A 171 39.32 -23.36 17.85
CA LYS A 171 40.44 -24.25 18.20
C LYS A 171 41.72 -23.47 18.57
N LYS A 172 42.00 -22.31 17.99
CA LYS A 172 43.17 -21.49 18.32
C LYS A 172 43.12 -20.85 19.73
N LYS A 173 41.92 -20.56 20.25
CA LYS A 173 41.74 -20.02 21.61
C LYS A 173 41.90 -21.08 22.72
N LYS A 174 41.60 -22.38 22.44
CA LYS A 174 41.79 -23.46 23.39
C LYS A 174 43.26 -23.91 23.51
N CYS A 175 44.06 -23.79 22.43
CA CYS A 175 45.46 -24.16 22.47
C CYS A 175 46.34 -23.13 23.21
N LYS A 176 45.99 -21.83 23.21
CA LYS A 176 46.73 -20.78 23.93
C LYS A 176 46.50 -20.80 25.45
N LYS A 177 45.37 -21.39 25.93
CA LYS A 177 45.09 -21.52 27.38
C LYS A 177 45.75 -22.75 28.03
N LYS A 178 46.31 -23.70 27.24
CA LYS A 178 47.01 -24.87 27.76
C LYS A 178 48.55 -24.72 27.84
N LYS A 179 49.12 -23.60 27.36
CA LYS A 179 50.59 -23.35 27.43
C LYS A 179 51.02 -22.36 28.52
N ASN A 180 50.07 -21.89 29.35
CA ASN A 180 50.32 -21.01 30.49
C ASN A 180 49.78 -21.61 31.79
N LYS A 181 50.06 -22.90 32.02
CA LYS A 181 49.94 -23.55 33.34
C LYS A 181 51.20 -24.40 33.54
#